data_d2403de0cf5dd778362b67c8787e6c78
#
_entry.id   d2403de0cf5dd778362b67c8787e6c78
#
_cell.length_a   1.000
_cell.length_b   1.000
_cell.length_c   1.000
_cell.angle_alpha   90.00
_cell.angle_beta   90.00
_cell.angle_gamma   90.00
#
_symmetry.space_group_name_H-M   'P 1'
#
loop_
_entity.id
_entity.type
_entity.pdbx_description
1 polymer ?
#
loop_
_entity_poly.entity_id
_entity_poly.type
_entity_poly.pdbx_seq_one_letter_code
_entity_poly.pdbx_strand_id
1 'polypeptide(L)'
;MEKMTAEEYRALIDENRNADGEQVLRNKKSSARGRAFESLLMRGCNYYRQKGIAIINKVNEPYIVTKKTNGNKFMGRFTGRAEPDFKGVLKGGRAIAFEAKSTQKSRIQRNAVTDTQMEWLREQKKMGAVVFVAVNIQEKFYTVPFEAWDNMKKYYGKKFLLHEDIDEFEVIYDG
;
A
#
# COMPACT_ATOMS: atom_id res chain seq x y z
N MET A 1 -39.11 -5.12 -28.80
CA MET A 1 -38.13 -5.59 -27.83
C MET A 1 -37.98 -7.08 -27.99
N GLU A 2 -36.90 -7.50 -28.61
CA GLU A 2 -36.56 -8.92 -28.75
C GLU A 2 -36.26 -9.50 -27.37
N LYS A 3 -36.85 -10.65 -27.07
CA LYS A 3 -36.61 -11.36 -25.81
C LYS A 3 -35.36 -12.23 -26.01
N MET A 4 -34.39 -12.04 -25.14
CA MET A 4 -33.16 -12.84 -25.07
C MET A 4 -33.51 -14.33 -24.95
N THR A 5 -32.82 -15.17 -25.68
CA THR A 5 -33.02 -16.64 -25.65
C THR A 5 -32.42 -17.25 -24.39
N ALA A 6 -32.84 -18.45 -24.03
CA ALA A 6 -32.28 -19.17 -22.88
C ALA A 6 -30.77 -19.48 -23.05
N GLU A 7 -30.31 -19.65 -24.27
CA GLU A 7 -28.88 -19.88 -24.59
C GLU A 7 -28.05 -18.60 -24.40
N GLU A 8 -28.53 -17.46 -24.90
CA GLU A 8 -27.91 -16.15 -24.70
C GLU A 8 -27.83 -15.80 -23.20
N TYR A 9 -28.87 -16.09 -22.41
CA TYR A 9 -28.87 -15.86 -20.98
C TYR A 9 -27.87 -16.75 -20.25
N ARG A 10 -27.71 -18.02 -20.62
CA ARG A 10 -26.69 -18.93 -20.07
C ARG A 10 -25.28 -18.46 -20.40
N ALA A 11 -25.02 -18.08 -21.65
CA ALA A 11 -23.72 -17.55 -22.08
C ALA A 11 -23.32 -16.30 -21.26
N LEU A 12 -24.27 -15.37 -21.04
CA LEU A 12 -24.06 -14.18 -20.23
C LEU A 12 -23.73 -14.50 -18.77
N ILE A 13 -24.39 -15.52 -18.18
CA ILE A 13 -24.08 -15.96 -16.80
C ILE A 13 -22.68 -16.57 -16.71
N ASP A 14 -22.30 -17.39 -17.68
CA ASP A 14 -20.98 -18.05 -17.69
C ASP A 14 -19.85 -17.03 -17.93
N GLU A 15 -20.05 -16.03 -18.77
CA GLU A 15 -19.13 -14.92 -18.98
C GLU A 15 -18.94 -14.09 -17.70
N ASN A 16 -20.02 -13.74 -17.00
CA ASN A 16 -19.96 -13.02 -15.73
C ASN A 16 -19.24 -13.83 -14.63
N ARG A 17 -19.49 -15.16 -14.52
CA ARG A 17 -18.79 -16.03 -13.56
C ARG A 17 -17.29 -16.11 -13.82
N ASN A 18 -16.89 -16.17 -15.10
CA ASN A 18 -15.48 -16.18 -15.48
C ASN A 18 -14.81 -14.85 -15.17
N ALA A 19 -15.47 -13.72 -15.45
CA ALA A 19 -14.97 -12.38 -15.12
C ALA A 19 -14.78 -12.20 -13.60
N ASP A 20 -15.75 -12.66 -12.79
CA ASP A 20 -15.65 -12.63 -11.32
C ASP A 20 -14.50 -13.52 -10.82
N GLY A 21 -14.32 -14.71 -11.38
CA GLY A 21 -13.22 -15.62 -11.05
C GLY A 21 -11.85 -15.00 -11.34
N GLU A 22 -11.67 -14.36 -12.48
CA GLU A 22 -10.45 -13.66 -12.85
C GLU A 22 -10.19 -12.44 -11.94
N GLN A 23 -11.22 -11.69 -11.58
CA GLN A 23 -11.09 -10.56 -10.67
C GLN A 23 -10.65 -11.02 -9.28
N VAL A 24 -11.22 -12.10 -8.75
CA VAL A 24 -10.82 -12.70 -7.47
C VAL A 24 -9.36 -13.14 -7.51
N LEU A 25 -8.91 -13.78 -8.60
CA LEU A 25 -7.51 -14.18 -8.76
C LEU A 25 -6.57 -12.97 -8.83
N ARG A 26 -6.93 -11.92 -9.56
CA ARG A 26 -6.17 -10.65 -9.63
C ARG A 26 -6.03 -10.02 -8.24
N ASN A 27 -7.12 -9.96 -7.47
CA ASN A 27 -7.11 -9.41 -6.12
C ASN A 27 -6.23 -10.22 -5.17
N LYS A 28 -6.29 -11.57 -5.23
CA LYS A 28 -5.41 -12.45 -4.43
C LYS A 28 -3.94 -12.25 -4.76
N LYS A 29 -3.58 -12.17 -6.06
CA LYS A 29 -2.20 -11.91 -6.50
C LYS A 29 -1.71 -10.53 -6.06
N SER A 30 -2.55 -9.49 -6.15
CA SER A 30 -2.23 -8.15 -5.69
C SER A 30 -1.97 -8.10 -4.19
N SER A 31 -2.84 -8.71 -3.38
CA SER A 31 -2.68 -8.80 -1.93
C SER A 31 -1.43 -9.59 -1.51
N ALA A 32 -1.09 -10.67 -2.23
CA ALA A 32 0.12 -11.45 -1.96
C ALA A 32 1.39 -10.62 -2.22
N ARG A 33 1.43 -9.83 -3.31
CA ARG A 33 2.55 -8.93 -3.62
C ARG A 33 2.68 -7.80 -2.61
N GLY A 34 1.57 -7.19 -2.20
CA GLY A 34 1.58 -6.19 -1.12
C GLY A 34 2.25 -6.74 0.14
N ARG A 35 1.83 -7.92 0.60
CA ARG A 35 2.44 -8.58 1.77
C ARG A 35 3.91 -8.93 1.58
N ALA A 36 4.32 -9.36 0.39
CA ALA A 36 5.73 -9.64 0.08
C ALA A 36 6.58 -8.38 0.16
N PHE A 37 6.07 -7.26 -0.37
CA PHE A 37 6.75 -5.97 -0.27
C PHE A 37 6.86 -5.47 1.18
N GLU A 38 5.78 -5.53 1.96
CA GLU A 38 5.82 -5.20 3.39
C GLU A 38 6.81 -6.08 4.16
N SER A 39 6.91 -7.37 3.83
CA SER A 39 7.88 -8.28 4.42
C SER A 39 9.32 -7.91 4.07
N LEU A 40 9.58 -7.43 2.85
CA LEU A 40 10.87 -6.88 2.44
C LEU A 40 11.23 -5.65 3.28
N LEU A 41 10.30 -4.69 3.40
CA LEU A 41 10.49 -3.49 4.22
C LEU A 41 10.76 -3.85 5.69
N MET A 42 10.05 -4.84 6.25
CA MET A 42 10.31 -5.33 7.61
C MET A 42 11.73 -5.87 7.79
N ARG A 43 12.29 -6.57 6.80
CA ARG A 43 13.70 -7.01 6.85
C ARG A 43 14.64 -5.81 6.91
N GLY A 44 14.42 -4.78 6.08
CA GLY A 44 15.18 -3.52 6.12
C GLY A 44 15.06 -2.82 7.48
N CYS A 45 13.86 -2.74 8.05
CA CYS A 45 13.64 -2.17 9.39
C CYS A 45 14.40 -2.94 10.47
N ASN A 46 14.43 -4.27 10.41
CA ASN A 46 15.20 -5.10 11.34
C ASN A 46 16.71 -4.89 11.18
N TYR A 47 17.21 -4.75 9.96
CA TYR A 47 18.61 -4.42 9.70
C TYR A 47 18.99 -3.06 10.33
N TYR A 48 18.18 -2.01 10.11
CA TYR A 48 18.42 -0.70 10.74
C TYR A 48 18.37 -0.75 12.26
N ARG A 49 17.50 -1.56 12.84
CA ARG A 49 17.45 -1.80 14.29
C ARG A 49 18.75 -2.44 14.80
N GLN A 50 19.24 -3.48 14.14
CA GLN A 50 20.50 -4.16 14.50
C GLN A 50 21.71 -3.22 14.41
N LYS A 51 21.70 -2.29 13.45
CA LYS A 51 22.75 -1.27 13.28
C LYS A 51 22.59 -0.07 14.23
N GLY A 52 21.54 -0.02 15.06
CA GLY A 52 21.28 1.11 15.95
C GLY A 52 20.96 2.42 15.22
N ILE A 53 20.45 2.33 13.98
CA ILE A 53 20.12 3.48 13.11
C ILE A 53 18.68 3.93 13.33
N ALA A 54 17.76 2.98 13.43
CA ALA A 54 16.33 3.26 13.60
C ALA A 54 15.60 2.10 14.30
N ILE A 55 14.51 2.43 14.99
CA ILE A 55 13.53 1.46 15.49
C ILE A 55 12.23 1.74 14.77
N ILE A 56 11.89 0.91 13.78
CA ILE A 56 10.70 1.05 12.95
C ILE A 56 9.89 -0.24 13.07
N ASN A 57 8.58 -0.10 13.25
CA ASN A 57 7.66 -1.22 13.36
C ASN A 57 6.55 -1.08 12.33
N LYS A 58 6.07 -2.22 11.84
CA LYS A 58 4.81 -2.26 11.10
C LYS A 58 3.65 -1.99 12.06
N VAL A 59 2.73 -1.14 11.64
CA VAL A 59 1.52 -0.84 12.39
C VAL A 59 0.46 -1.88 12.04
N ASN A 60 -0.14 -2.47 13.07
CA ASN A 60 -1.31 -3.33 12.89
C ASN A 60 -2.58 -2.46 12.88
N GLU A 61 -3.44 -2.66 11.90
CA GLU A 61 -4.74 -1.98 11.90
C GLU A 61 -5.52 -2.34 13.18
N PRO A 62 -6.06 -1.34 13.91
CA PRO A 62 -6.84 -1.60 15.11
C PRO A 62 -8.14 -2.31 14.73
N TYR A 63 -8.28 -3.55 15.19
CA TYR A 63 -9.38 -4.45 14.87
C TYR A 63 -10.02 -4.99 16.14
N ILE A 64 -11.34 -4.84 16.27
CA ILE A 64 -12.12 -5.44 17.36
C ILE A 64 -12.93 -6.60 16.82
N VAL A 65 -12.77 -7.77 17.44
CA VAL A 65 -13.64 -8.92 17.18
C VAL A 65 -15.03 -8.65 17.79
N THR A 66 -16.04 -8.59 16.94
CA THR A 66 -17.45 -8.36 17.39
C THR A 66 -18.20 -9.67 17.58
N LYS A 67 -17.85 -10.74 16.87
CA LYS A 67 -18.48 -12.05 16.99
C LYS A 67 -17.49 -13.15 16.60
N LYS A 68 -17.44 -14.22 17.40
CA LYS A 68 -16.82 -15.49 17.02
C LYS A 68 -17.83 -16.30 16.21
N THR A 69 -17.45 -16.81 15.06
CA THR A 69 -18.24 -17.72 14.24
C THR A 69 -17.64 -19.13 14.35
N ASN A 70 -18.40 -20.17 13.95
CA ASN A 70 -17.92 -21.56 13.98
C ASN A 70 -16.63 -21.72 13.16
N GLY A 71 -15.65 -22.42 13.74
CA GLY A 71 -14.29 -22.54 13.21
C GLY A 71 -13.40 -21.33 13.58
N ASN A 72 -12.23 -21.22 12.98
CA ASN A 72 -11.25 -20.13 13.23
C ASN A 72 -11.63 -18.80 12.51
N LYS A 73 -12.92 -18.53 12.30
CA LYS A 73 -13.40 -17.31 11.66
C LYS A 73 -13.95 -16.35 12.71
N PHE A 74 -13.62 -15.08 12.55
CA PHE A 74 -14.11 -13.99 13.40
C PHE A 74 -14.79 -12.94 12.51
N MET A 75 -15.88 -12.37 13.00
CA MET A 75 -16.41 -11.10 12.49
C MET A 75 -15.89 -9.98 13.37
N GLY A 76 -15.52 -8.86 12.76
CA GLY A 76 -15.06 -7.71 13.50
C GLY A 76 -15.05 -6.46 12.66
N ARG A 77 -14.73 -5.34 13.29
CA ARG A 77 -14.64 -4.04 12.63
C ARG A 77 -13.32 -3.36 12.95
N PHE A 78 -12.83 -2.57 12.01
CA PHE A 78 -11.76 -1.63 12.26
C PHE A 78 -12.25 -0.48 13.13
N THR A 79 -11.46 -0.05 14.12
CA THR A 79 -11.91 0.87 15.18
C THR A 79 -11.14 2.18 15.22
N GLY A 80 -10.16 2.38 14.36
CA GLY A 80 -9.34 3.57 14.34
C GLY A 80 -9.18 4.19 12.96
N ARG A 81 -8.65 5.42 12.92
CA ARG A 81 -8.08 5.99 11.69
C ARG A 81 -6.97 5.07 11.20
N ALA A 82 -6.94 4.81 9.90
CA ALA A 82 -5.85 4.07 9.29
C ALA A 82 -4.53 4.85 9.51
N GLU A 83 -3.71 4.38 10.46
CA GLU A 83 -2.34 4.85 10.62
C GLU A 83 -1.51 4.37 9.41
N PRO A 84 -0.34 4.97 9.12
CA PRO A 84 0.52 4.49 8.05
C PRO A 84 1.05 3.09 8.37
N ASP A 85 1.41 2.34 7.33
CA ASP A 85 1.87 0.96 7.45
C ASP A 85 3.08 0.80 8.39
N PHE A 86 3.95 1.82 8.46
CA PHE A 86 5.17 1.80 9.26
C PHE A 86 5.36 3.11 10.04
N LYS A 87 5.79 2.99 11.31
CA LYS A 87 6.19 4.12 12.14
C LYS A 87 7.31 3.75 13.10
N GLY A 88 8.07 4.74 13.54
CA GLY A 88 9.19 4.52 14.44
C GLY A 88 9.98 5.77 14.77
N VAL A 89 11.23 5.56 15.19
CA VAL A 89 12.17 6.59 15.58
C VAL A 89 13.55 6.31 15.00
N LEU A 90 14.18 7.35 14.50
CA LEU A 90 15.58 7.35 14.07
C LEU A 90 16.52 7.58 15.25
N LYS A 91 17.77 7.16 15.12
CA LYS A 91 18.82 7.54 16.07
C LYS A 91 18.82 9.06 16.26
N GLY A 92 18.85 9.52 17.51
CA GLY A 92 18.71 10.93 17.85
C GLY A 92 17.27 11.39 18.14
N GLY A 93 16.27 10.48 18.08
CA GLY A 93 14.90 10.73 18.56
C GLY A 93 13.92 11.30 17.54
N ARG A 94 14.36 11.54 16.29
CA ARG A 94 13.45 12.03 15.25
C ARG A 94 12.48 10.93 14.80
N ALA A 95 11.18 11.26 14.79
CA ALA A 95 10.14 10.32 14.32
C ALA A 95 10.27 10.02 12.83
N ILE A 96 9.85 8.82 12.41
CA ILE A 96 9.75 8.39 11.04
C ILE A 96 8.41 7.66 10.82
N ALA A 97 7.76 7.93 9.69
CA ALA A 97 6.52 7.26 9.30
C ALA A 97 6.42 7.15 7.79
N PHE A 98 5.93 6.03 7.28
CA PHE A 98 5.75 5.84 5.85
C PHE A 98 4.66 4.84 5.51
N GLU A 99 4.12 5.01 4.33
CA GLU A 99 3.15 4.11 3.71
C GLU A 99 3.86 3.22 2.69
N ALA A 100 3.39 1.99 2.49
CA ALA A 100 3.92 1.03 1.52
C ALA A 100 2.90 0.76 0.41
N LYS A 101 3.27 0.97 -0.84
CA LYS A 101 2.41 0.73 -2.01
C LYS A 101 3.12 -0.05 -3.08
N SER A 102 2.46 -1.09 -3.62
CA SER A 102 3.01 -1.96 -4.67
C SER A 102 2.07 -2.06 -5.85
N THR A 103 2.62 -2.02 -7.06
CA THR A 103 1.88 -2.18 -8.32
C THR A 103 2.68 -2.95 -9.35
N GLN A 104 1.99 -3.73 -10.19
CA GLN A 104 2.57 -4.36 -11.39
C GLN A 104 2.30 -3.54 -12.66
N LYS A 105 1.53 -2.45 -12.54
CA LYS A 105 1.38 -1.51 -13.63
C LYS A 105 2.66 -0.70 -13.77
N SER A 106 2.93 -0.17 -14.96
CA SER A 106 4.07 0.71 -15.22
C SER A 106 4.03 2.06 -14.47
N ARG A 107 2.92 2.33 -13.77
CA ARG A 107 2.71 3.57 -13.02
C ARG A 107 1.96 3.35 -11.72
N ILE A 108 2.20 4.22 -10.75
CA ILE A 108 1.44 4.27 -9.50
C ILE A 108 0.64 5.56 -9.41
N GLN A 109 -0.64 5.43 -9.03
CA GLN A 109 -1.54 6.58 -8.92
C GLN A 109 -1.36 7.28 -7.57
N ARG A 110 -1.55 8.61 -7.53
CA ARG A 110 -1.52 9.39 -6.30
C ARG A 110 -2.53 8.88 -5.26
N ASN A 111 -3.73 8.48 -5.70
CA ASN A 111 -4.78 7.95 -4.83
C ASN A 111 -4.56 6.49 -4.36
N ALA A 112 -3.41 5.87 -4.67
CA ALA A 112 -2.99 4.63 -4.02
C ALA A 112 -2.79 4.83 -2.51
N VAL A 113 -2.42 6.05 -2.08
CA VAL A 113 -2.48 6.48 -0.68
C VAL A 113 -3.79 7.25 -0.50
N THR A 114 -4.66 6.79 0.39
CA THR A 114 -5.97 7.36 0.66
C THR A 114 -5.87 8.75 1.30
N ASP A 115 -6.92 9.55 1.21
CA ASP A 115 -6.91 10.90 1.79
C ASP A 115 -6.73 10.88 3.31
N THR A 116 -7.31 9.90 4.01
CA THR A 116 -7.12 9.70 5.46
C THR A 116 -5.66 9.39 5.80
N GLN A 117 -4.99 8.51 5.02
CA GLN A 117 -3.56 8.21 5.19
C GLN A 117 -2.70 9.46 4.90
N MET A 118 -3.07 10.24 3.87
CA MET A 118 -2.38 11.49 3.54
C MET A 118 -2.50 12.54 4.65
N GLU A 119 -3.68 12.69 5.26
CA GLU A 119 -3.85 13.61 6.41
C GLU A 119 -2.95 13.22 7.56
N TRP A 120 -2.90 11.94 7.90
CA TRP A 120 -2.06 11.44 8.97
C TRP A 120 -0.56 11.71 8.69
N LEU A 121 -0.11 11.43 7.47
CA LEU A 121 1.28 11.68 7.05
C LEU A 121 1.62 13.18 7.07
N ARG A 122 0.67 14.08 6.69
CA ARG A 122 0.85 15.54 6.80
C ARG A 122 1.01 16.00 8.26
N GLU A 123 0.20 15.46 9.17
CA GLU A 123 0.30 15.76 10.59
C GLU A 123 1.68 15.38 11.14
N GLN A 124 2.17 14.17 10.84
CA GLN A 124 3.50 13.70 11.23
C GLN A 124 4.60 14.59 10.63
N LYS A 125 4.46 14.96 9.37
CA LYS A 125 5.42 15.86 8.69
C LYS A 125 5.49 17.24 9.36
N LYS A 126 4.34 17.82 9.72
CA LYS A 126 4.26 19.09 10.46
C LYS A 126 4.96 19.03 11.82
N MET A 127 4.94 17.87 12.47
CA MET A 127 5.63 17.63 13.74
C MET A 127 7.13 17.32 13.58
N GLY A 128 7.68 17.42 12.36
CA GLY A 128 9.11 17.26 12.08
C GLY A 128 9.55 15.82 11.80
N ALA A 129 8.65 14.88 11.68
CA ALA A 129 8.98 13.51 11.30
C ALA A 129 9.59 13.43 9.90
N VAL A 130 10.39 12.38 9.66
CA VAL A 130 10.75 11.92 8.33
C VAL A 130 9.55 11.17 7.77
N VAL A 131 9.00 11.62 6.63
CA VAL A 131 7.80 11.04 6.03
C VAL A 131 8.02 10.80 4.56
N PHE A 132 7.65 9.61 4.06
CA PHE A 132 7.75 9.23 2.66
C PHE A 132 6.72 8.15 2.30
N VAL A 133 6.63 7.82 1.03
CA VAL A 133 5.90 6.64 0.54
C VAL A 133 6.92 5.66 -0.05
N ALA A 134 7.00 4.47 0.54
CA ALA A 134 7.77 3.36 -0.03
C ALA A 134 6.97 2.74 -1.17
N VAL A 135 7.55 2.70 -2.35
CA VAL A 135 6.86 2.30 -3.58
C VAL A 135 7.58 1.13 -4.23
N ASN A 136 6.81 0.16 -4.69
CA ASN A 136 7.27 -0.90 -5.58
C ASN A 136 6.48 -0.82 -6.89
N ILE A 137 7.16 -0.49 -7.98
CA ILE A 137 6.63 -0.54 -9.35
C ILE A 137 7.39 -1.62 -10.11
N GLN A 138 6.72 -2.74 -10.47
CA GLN A 138 7.33 -3.81 -11.27
C GLN A 138 8.69 -4.27 -10.74
N GLU A 139 8.77 -4.51 -9.41
CA GLU A 139 9.98 -4.98 -8.70
C GLU A 139 11.14 -3.98 -8.57
N LYS A 140 10.95 -2.74 -9.02
CA LYS A 140 11.81 -1.61 -8.66
C LYS A 140 11.27 -0.89 -7.45
N PHE A 141 12.16 -0.49 -6.54
CA PHE A 141 11.81 0.04 -5.22
C PHE A 141 12.23 1.50 -5.10
N TYR A 142 11.37 2.32 -4.52
CA TYR A 142 11.58 3.76 -4.40
C TYR A 142 11.19 4.26 -3.01
N THR A 143 11.90 5.25 -2.51
CA THR A 143 11.55 6.00 -1.31
C THR A 143 11.13 7.40 -1.72
N VAL A 144 9.87 7.58 -2.10
CA VAL A 144 9.35 8.85 -2.62
C VAL A 144 9.08 9.81 -1.46
N PRO A 145 9.75 10.98 -1.38
CA PRO A 145 9.51 11.97 -0.34
C PRO A 145 8.03 12.38 -0.29
N PHE A 146 7.52 12.59 0.92
CA PHE A 146 6.11 12.94 1.11
C PHE A 146 5.70 14.19 0.34
N GLU A 147 6.56 15.21 0.27
CA GLU A 147 6.31 16.43 -0.47
C GLU A 147 6.10 16.19 -1.96
N ALA A 148 6.92 15.31 -2.55
CA ALA A 148 6.80 14.94 -3.96
C ALA A 148 5.49 14.17 -4.20
N TRP A 149 5.11 13.26 -3.28
CA TRP A 149 3.85 12.53 -3.36
C TRP A 149 2.63 13.42 -3.18
N ASP A 150 2.61 14.27 -2.17
CA ASP A 150 1.48 15.16 -1.86
C ASP A 150 1.25 16.22 -2.94
N ASN A 151 2.33 16.77 -3.50
CA ASN A 151 2.31 17.78 -4.55
C ASN A 151 2.59 17.21 -5.95
N MET A 152 2.25 15.95 -6.21
CA MET A 152 2.58 15.22 -7.44
C MET A 152 2.22 16.01 -8.72
N LYS A 153 1.04 16.64 -8.75
CA LYS A 153 0.63 17.47 -9.89
C LYS A 153 1.55 18.70 -10.09
N LYS A 154 2.03 19.31 -9.01
CA LYS A 154 2.93 20.47 -9.05
C LYS A 154 4.32 20.10 -9.56
N TYR A 155 4.88 18.97 -9.08
CA TYR A 155 6.23 18.53 -9.43
C TYR A 155 6.30 17.84 -10.80
N TYR A 156 5.31 17.02 -11.13
CA TYR A 156 5.33 16.14 -12.32
C TYR A 156 4.24 16.46 -13.36
N GLY A 157 3.40 17.47 -13.13
CA GLY A 157 2.29 17.84 -14.05
C GLY A 157 1.12 16.85 -14.10
N LYS A 158 1.19 15.74 -13.38
CA LYS A 158 0.26 14.61 -13.44
C LYS A 158 -0.01 14.03 -12.04
N LYS A 159 -1.05 13.20 -11.89
CA LYS A 159 -1.44 12.55 -10.61
C LYS A 159 -1.05 11.07 -10.57
N PHE A 160 0.02 10.70 -11.23
CA PHE A 160 0.62 9.36 -11.19
C PHE A 160 2.13 9.50 -11.40
N LEU A 161 2.89 8.48 -10.99
CA LEU A 161 4.35 8.41 -11.17
C LEU A 161 4.69 7.20 -12.04
N LEU A 162 5.61 7.40 -12.97
CA LEU A 162 6.32 6.39 -13.73
C LEU A 162 7.71 6.17 -13.11
N HIS A 163 8.44 5.16 -13.54
CA HIS A 163 9.83 4.93 -13.13
C HIS A 163 10.70 6.19 -13.33
N GLU A 164 10.66 6.76 -14.54
CA GLU A 164 11.45 7.92 -14.96
C GLU A 164 11.20 9.19 -14.14
N ASP A 165 10.02 9.31 -13.51
CA ASP A 165 9.71 10.46 -12.65
C ASP A 165 10.41 10.39 -11.29
N ILE A 166 10.79 9.20 -10.85
CA ILE A 166 11.26 8.92 -9.48
C ILE A 166 12.55 8.11 -9.42
N ASP A 167 13.27 7.98 -10.54
CA ASP A 167 14.55 7.24 -10.60
C ASP A 167 15.57 7.74 -9.57
N GLU A 168 15.57 9.03 -9.25
CA GLU A 168 16.42 9.62 -8.21
C GLU A 168 16.13 9.09 -6.79
N PHE A 169 14.97 8.48 -6.57
CA PHE A 169 14.55 7.88 -5.28
C PHE A 169 14.64 6.36 -5.29
N GLU A 170 15.25 5.76 -6.32
CA GLU A 170 15.41 4.31 -6.39
C GLU A 170 16.30 3.81 -5.26
N VAL A 171 15.87 2.71 -4.62
CA VAL A 171 16.58 2.04 -3.55
C VAL A 171 16.92 0.63 -4.00
N ILE A 172 18.21 0.30 -3.97
CA ILE A 172 18.69 -1.06 -4.24
C ILE A 172 18.65 -1.83 -2.90
N TYR A 173 17.89 -2.90 -2.85
CA TYR A 173 17.94 -3.84 -1.74
C TYR A 173 18.93 -4.96 -2.10
N ASP A 174 20.18 -4.81 -1.67
CA ASP A 174 21.12 -5.92 -1.67
C ASP A 174 20.67 -6.92 -0.61
N GLY A 175 20.30 -8.13 -1.06
CA GLY A 175 19.76 -9.22 -0.25
C GLY A 175 20.76 -9.83 0.72
#